data_0cc31da725c9cc0f39316fdea4279369
#
_entry.id   0cc31da725c9cc0f39316fdea4279369
#
_cell.length_a   1.000
_cell.length_b   1.000
_cell.length_c   1.000
_cell.angle_alpha   90.00
_cell.angle_beta   90.00
_cell.angle_gamma   90.00
#
_symmetry.space_group_name_H-M   'P 1'
#
loop_
_entity.id
_entity.type
_entity.pdbx_description
1 polymer ?
#
loop_
_entity_poly.entity_id
_entity_poly.type
_entity_poly.pdbx_seq_one_letter_code
_entity_poly.pdbx_strand_id
1 'polypeptide(L)'
;SRFARNTVDCLEYVRQLKILGIGVIFEKENINTLTMTSEFMIALYGSFAQAESESISKNVNWGKEKAYREGKVQFQYQNLLGYRKGTDGKPEIVPEEAETVRLIYKLFLDGYSMTNIKKVLESSGTLTAKGKKVWNESLISSILKNEKYVGDALLQKTYTLDCITHKVVRNHGERPMYLVTDHHAPIIDRDTYDQVQQELARRSSKRKISDKTITEQ
;
A
#
# COMPACT_ATOMS: atom_id res chain seq x y z
N SER A 1 9.38 -31.89 -9.77
CA SER A 1 9.46 -33.00 -10.75
C SER A 1 10.75 -32.83 -11.56
N ARG A 2 11.34 -33.95 -12.02
CA ARG A 2 12.56 -33.93 -12.86
C ARG A 2 12.24 -33.62 -14.34
N PHE A 3 10.97 -33.59 -14.72
CA PHE A 3 10.52 -33.41 -16.09
C PHE A 3 10.56 -31.95 -16.55
N ALA A 4 10.24 -31.00 -15.68
CA ALA A 4 10.31 -29.57 -15.99
C ALA A 4 10.67 -28.75 -14.74
N ARG A 5 11.26 -27.58 -14.93
CA ARG A 5 11.68 -26.70 -13.84
C ARG A 5 10.52 -25.95 -13.20
N ASN A 6 9.50 -25.67 -13.98
CA ASN A 6 8.27 -25.03 -13.54
C ASN A 6 7.06 -25.70 -14.22
N THR A 7 5.87 -25.27 -13.82
CA THR A 7 4.61 -25.85 -14.32
C THR A 7 4.30 -25.45 -15.76
N VAL A 8 4.72 -24.24 -16.18
CA VAL A 8 4.50 -23.73 -17.54
C VAL A 8 5.31 -24.54 -18.54
N ASP A 9 6.61 -24.77 -18.29
CA ASP A 9 7.47 -25.59 -19.12
C ASP A 9 6.91 -27.03 -19.24
N CYS A 10 6.42 -27.58 -18.12
CA CYS A 10 5.81 -28.90 -18.10
C CYS A 10 4.63 -29.00 -19.08
N LEU A 11 3.75 -28.00 -19.05
CA LEU A 11 2.56 -27.96 -19.89
C LEU A 11 2.91 -27.72 -21.35
N GLU A 12 3.91 -26.93 -21.65
CA GLU A 12 4.37 -26.67 -23.01
C GLU A 12 4.95 -27.93 -23.64
N TYR A 13 5.80 -28.66 -22.89
CA TYR A 13 6.32 -29.95 -23.34
C TYR A 13 5.21 -30.99 -23.55
N VAL A 14 4.25 -31.07 -22.64
CA VAL A 14 3.08 -31.96 -22.80
C VAL A 14 2.29 -31.62 -24.06
N ARG A 15 2.09 -30.33 -24.36
CA ARG A 15 1.40 -29.86 -25.56
C ARG A 15 2.17 -30.23 -26.84
N GLN A 16 3.48 -30.02 -26.86
CA GLN A 16 4.34 -30.38 -28.00
C GLN A 16 4.33 -31.87 -28.23
N LEU A 17 4.45 -32.68 -27.17
CA LEU A 17 4.40 -34.14 -27.27
C LEU A 17 3.04 -34.62 -27.77
N LYS A 18 1.94 -34.04 -27.34
CA LYS A 18 0.58 -34.34 -27.81
C LYS A 18 0.40 -34.07 -29.30
N ILE A 19 0.97 -32.93 -29.80
CA ILE A 19 0.95 -32.60 -31.25
C ILE A 19 1.71 -33.66 -32.06
N LEU A 20 2.77 -34.23 -31.50
CA LEU A 20 3.55 -35.32 -32.11
C LEU A 20 2.90 -36.71 -31.93
N GLY A 21 1.70 -36.80 -31.34
CA GLY A 21 1.02 -38.07 -31.06
C GLY A 21 1.63 -38.85 -29.88
N ILE A 22 2.50 -38.26 -29.10
CA ILE A 22 3.18 -38.91 -27.97
C ILE A 22 2.39 -38.63 -26.70
N GLY A 23 1.92 -39.68 -26.02
CA GLY A 23 1.20 -39.60 -24.75
C GLY A 23 2.14 -39.47 -23.57
N VAL A 24 1.78 -38.59 -22.62
CA VAL A 24 2.42 -38.48 -21.31
C VAL A 24 1.44 -39.01 -20.27
N ILE A 25 1.91 -39.91 -19.41
CA ILE A 25 1.12 -40.45 -18.30
C ILE A 25 1.63 -39.84 -16.99
N PHE A 26 0.74 -39.15 -16.28
CA PHE A 26 0.99 -38.68 -14.90
C PHE A 26 0.53 -39.81 -13.97
N GLU A 27 1.49 -40.60 -13.46
CA GLU A 27 1.20 -41.81 -12.68
C GLU A 27 0.41 -41.54 -11.38
N LYS A 28 0.74 -40.43 -10.68
CA LYS A 28 0.08 -40.06 -9.41
C LYS A 28 -1.39 -39.70 -9.61
N GLU A 29 -1.66 -38.97 -10.68
CA GLU A 29 -2.99 -38.44 -11.00
C GLU A 29 -3.76 -39.39 -11.92
N ASN A 30 -3.13 -40.47 -12.39
CA ASN A 30 -3.67 -41.43 -13.36
C ASN A 30 -4.22 -40.75 -14.63
N ILE A 31 -3.48 -39.79 -15.17
CA ILE A 31 -3.88 -38.97 -16.30
C ILE A 31 -3.05 -39.35 -17.53
N ASN A 32 -3.72 -39.69 -18.67
CA ASN A 32 -3.09 -39.85 -19.95
C ASN A 32 -3.48 -38.73 -20.91
N THR A 33 -2.47 -37.98 -21.41
CA THR A 33 -2.70 -36.77 -22.21
C THR A 33 -3.30 -37.06 -23.61
N LEU A 34 -3.22 -38.28 -24.14
CA LEU A 34 -3.83 -38.65 -25.42
C LEU A 34 -5.33 -38.86 -25.31
N THR A 35 -5.80 -39.36 -24.17
CA THR A 35 -7.22 -39.68 -23.95
C THR A 35 -8.01 -38.52 -23.33
N MET A 36 -7.32 -37.42 -22.95
CA MET A 36 -7.95 -36.25 -22.33
C MET A 36 -8.75 -35.44 -23.34
N THR A 37 -9.96 -35.04 -22.92
CA THR A 37 -10.76 -34.06 -23.67
C THR A 37 -10.10 -32.66 -23.63
N SER A 38 -10.36 -31.84 -24.65
CA SER A 38 -9.83 -30.49 -24.74
C SER A 38 -10.25 -29.62 -23.53
N GLU A 39 -11.46 -29.81 -23.01
CA GLU A 39 -12.01 -29.11 -21.85
C GLU A 39 -11.23 -29.41 -20.57
N PHE A 40 -10.89 -30.68 -20.35
CA PHE A 40 -10.08 -31.07 -19.19
C PHE A 40 -8.67 -30.49 -19.26
N MET A 41 -8.06 -30.45 -20.44
CA MET A 41 -6.76 -29.82 -20.66
C MET A 41 -6.81 -28.32 -20.30
N ILE A 42 -7.86 -27.63 -20.74
CA ILE A 42 -8.04 -26.20 -20.42
C ILE A 42 -8.18 -25.98 -18.90
N ALA A 43 -8.99 -26.82 -18.24
CA ALA A 43 -9.15 -26.75 -16.77
C ALA A 43 -7.84 -27.03 -16.02
N LEU A 44 -7.07 -28.00 -16.48
CA LEU A 44 -5.76 -28.34 -15.93
C LEU A 44 -4.78 -27.18 -16.12
N TYR A 45 -4.69 -26.58 -17.32
CA TYR A 45 -3.87 -25.39 -17.58
C TYR A 45 -4.28 -24.21 -16.69
N GLY A 46 -5.58 -23.98 -16.53
CA GLY A 46 -6.11 -22.94 -15.65
C GLY A 46 -5.66 -23.12 -14.19
N SER A 47 -5.79 -24.35 -13.67
CA SER A 47 -5.38 -24.69 -12.30
C SER A 47 -3.89 -24.49 -12.06
N PHE A 48 -3.06 -24.85 -13.04
CA PHE A 48 -1.62 -24.66 -12.93
C PHE A 48 -1.21 -23.19 -13.01
N ALA A 49 -1.80 -22.42 -13.93
CA ALA A 49 -1.53 -20.98 -14.03
C ALA A 49 -1.94 -20.25 -12.74
N GLN A 50 -3.04 -20.65 -12.11
CA GLN A 50 -3.46 -20.12 -10.83
C GLN A 50 -2.47 -20.48 -9.72
N ALA A 51 -2.07 -21.75 -9.61
CA ALA A 51 -1.11 -22.20 -8.58
C ALA A 51 0.24 -21.48 -8.71
N GLU A 52 0.71 -21.22 -9.93
CA GLU A 52 1.92 -20.46 -10.17
C GLU A 52 1.77 -18.99 -9.73
N SER A 53 0.66 -18.36 -10.09
CA SER A 53 0.34 -16.98 -9.65
C SER A 53 0.30 -16.86 -8.12
N GLU A 54 -0.32 -17.84 -7.43
CA GLU A 54 -0.33 -17.90 -5.98
C GLU A 54 1.07 -18.07 -5.39
N SER A 55 1.90 -18.92 -5.99
CA SER A 55 3.29 -19.14 -5.54
C SER A 55 4.13 -17.88 -5.68
N ILE A 56 4.05 -17.19 -6.83
CA ILE A 56 4.72 -15.90 -7.07
C ILE A 56 4.25 -14.87 -6.05
N SER A 57 2.94 -14.77 -5.83
CA SER A 57 2.36 -13.83 -4.85
C SER A 57 2.88 -14.09 -3.42
N LYS A 58 2.93 -15.37 -3.00
CA LYS A 58 3.49 -15.76 -1.69
C LYS A 58 4.97 -15.37 -1.57
N ASN A 59 5.78 -15.63 -2.59
CA ASN A 59 7.20 -15.28 -2.59
C ASN A 59 7.43 -13.76 -2.53
N VAL A 60 6.65 -12.97 -3.29
CA VAL A 60 6.72 -11.50 -3.27
C VAL A 60 6.31 -10.97 -1.89
N ASN A 61 5.24 -11.51 -1.30
CA ASN A 61 4.79 -11.10 0.04
C ASN A 61 5.81 -11.45 1.11
N TRP A 62 6.39 -12.64 1.05
CA TRP A 62 7.47 -13.05 1.96
C TRP A 62 8.70 -12.12 1.84
N GLY A 63 9.11 -11.78 0.61
CA GLY A 63 10.20 -10.84 0.37
C GLY A 63 9.92 -9.44 0.94
N LYS A 64 8.68 -8.95 0.79
CA LYS A 64 8.24 -7.67 1.39
C LYS A 64 8.26 -7.72 2.92
N GLU A 65 7.72 -8.79 3.52
CA GLU A 65 7.74 -8.94 4.99
C GLU A 65 9.15 -8.99 5.54
N LYS A 66 10.06 -9.71 4.87
CA LYS A 66 11.48 -9.73 5.24
C LYS A 66 12.08 -8.33 5.18
N ALA A 67 11.84 -7.58 4.11
CA ALA A 67 12.31 -6.21 3.98
C ALA A 67 11.73 -5.30 5.09
N TYR A 68 10.47 -5.48 5.47
CA TYR A 68 9.85 -4.72 6.56
C TYR A 68 10.47 -5.04 7.92
N ARG A 69 10.76 -6.31 8.21
CA ARG A 69 11.48 -6.73 9.45
C ARG A 69 12.90 -6.15 9.51
N GLU A 70 13.54 -6.00 8.36
CA GLU A 70 14.87 -5.37 8.25
C GLU A 70 14.80 -3.83 8.28
N GLY A 71 13.61 -3.24 8.46
CA GLY A 71 13.43 -1.78 8.51
C GLY A 71 13.64 -1.07 7.17
N LYS A 72 13.59 -1.79 6.05
CA LYS A 72 13.71 -1.21 4.72
C LYS A 72 12.45 -0.46 4.33
N VAL A 73 12.51 0.86 4.40
CA VAL A 73 11.40 1.76 4.08
C VAL A 73 11.46 2.19 2.64
N GLN A 74 10.32 2.09 1.93
CA GLN A 74 10.15 2.64 0.60
C GLN A 74 9.21 3.84 0.64
N PHE A 75 9.66 4.98 0.12
CA PHE A 75 8.88 6.21 0.03
C PHE A 75 8.30 6.41 -1.37
N GLN A 76 7.02 6.77 -1.41
CA GLN A 76 6.37 7.28 -2.63
C GLN A 76 6.42 8.80 -2.62
N TYR A 77 7.55 9.37 -3.00
CA TYR A 77 7.81 10.81 -2.93
C TYR A 77 6.80 11.66 -3.70
N GLN A 78 6.24 11.15 -4.81
CA GLN A 78 5.25 11.87 -5.64
C GLN A 78 3.98 12.31 -4.87
N ASN A 79 3.69 11.65 -3.73
CA ASN A 79 2.51 11.93 -2.91
C ASN A 79 2.87 12.46 -1.52
N LEU A 80 4.15 12.70 -1.24
CA LEU A 80 4.64 13.09 0.07
C LEU A 80 5.18 14.51 0.00
N LEU A 81 4.38 15.49 0.40
CA LEU A 81 4.76 16.89 0.46
C LEU A 81 5.89 17.08 1.48
N GLY A 82 6.86 17.91 1.16
CA GLY A 82 7.96 18.24 2.08
C GLY A 82 9.18 17.33 1.99
N TYR A 83 9.10 16.22 1.24
CA TYR A 83 10.23 15.31 1.07
C TYR A 83 10.47 14.96 -0.38
N ARG A 84 11.74 14.90 -0.75
CA ARG A 84 12.21 14.35 -2.04
C ARG A 84 13.20 13.21 -1.80
N LYS A 85 13.50 12.46 -2.84
CA LYS A 85 14.55 11.42 -2.79
C LYS A 85 15.91 12.10 -2.82
N GLY A 86 16.68 11.95 -1.76
CA GLY A 86 18.07 12.41 -1.69
C GLY A 86 19.02 11.57 -2.53
N THR A 87 20.25 12.03 -2.69
CA THR A 87 21.31 11.36 -3.46
C THR A 87 21.74 10.03 -2.83
N ASP A 88 21.63 9.90 -1.53
CA ASP A 88 21.87 8.69 -0.74
C ASP A 88 20.67 7.71 -0.71
N GLY A 89 19.58 8.07 -1.42
CA GLY A 89 18.33 7.31 -1.45
C GLY A 89 17.41 7.53 -0.24
N LYS A 90 17.84 8.29 0.76
CA LYS A 90 17.03 8.66 1.93
C LYS A 90 16.13 9.87 1.64
N PRO A 91 15.07 10.07 2.44
CA PRO A 91 14.26 11.27 2.33
C PRO A 91 15.04 12.53 2.69
N GLU A 92 15.03 13.51 1.81
CA GLU A 92 15.58 14.85 2.02
C GLU A 92 14.45 15.86 2.10
N ILE A 93 14.53 16.80 3.06
CA ILE A 93 13.51 17.82 3.25
C ILE A 93 13.61 18.88 2.13
N VAL A 94 12.46 19.22 1.55
CA VAL A 94 12.29 20.35 0.63
C VAL A 94 11.80 21.55 1.46
N PRO A 95 12.62 22.59 1.71
CA PRO A 95 12.30 23.65 2.66
C PRO A 95 10.96 24.35 2.41
N GLU A 96 10.67 24.72 1.15
CA GLU A 96 9.45 25.41 0.74
C GLU A 96 8.18 24.57 1.01
N GLU A 97 8.26 23.28 0.72
CA GLU A 97 7.15 22.36 0.97
C GLU A 97 7.00 22.03 2.46
N ALA A 98 8.12 21.96 3.19
CA ALA A 98 8.13 21.75 4.63
C ALA A 98 7.45 22.90 5.39
N GLU A 99 7.65 24.15 4.95
CA GLU A 99 6.92 25.31 5.48
C GLU A 99 5.40 25.13 5.32
N THR A 100 4.96 24.62 4.18
CA THR A 100 3.53 24.33 3.96
C THR A 100 3.01 23.27 4.94
N VAL A 101 3.80 22.22 5.19
CA VAL A 101 3.41 21.18 6.16
C VAL A 101 3.32 21.79 7.57
N ARG A 102 4.31 22.57 8.00
CA ARG A 102 4.29 23.28 9.31
C ARG A 102 3.09 24.21 9.43
N LEU A 103 2.77 24.96 8.37
CA LEU A 103 1.60 25.83 8.34
C LEU A 103 0.29 25.06 8.55
N ILE A 104 0.13 23.91 7.90
CA ILE A 104 -1.05 23.04 8.06
C ILE A 104 -1.21 22.59 9.52
N TYR A 105 -0.12 22.13 10.15
CA TYR A 105 -0.13 21.71 11.55
C TYR A 105 -0.47 22.87 12.49
N LYS A 106 0.15 24.03 12.28
CA LYS A 106 -0.13 25.25 13.06
C LYS A 106 -1.59 25.68 12.96
N LEU A 107 -2.11 25.86 11.76
CA LEU A 107 -3.51 26.26 11.55
C LEU A 107 -4.50 25.28 12.20
N PHE A 108 -4.19 23.97 12.15
CA PHE A 108 -5.03 22.97 12.76
C PHE A 108 -5.06 23.10 14.30
N LEU A 109 -3.92 23.33 14.95
CA LEU A 109 -3.81 23.57 16.40
C LEU A 109 -4.43 24.91 16.80
N ASP A 110 -4.35 25.94 15.95
CA ASP A 110 -5.02 27.23 16.12
C ASP A 110 -6.57 27.14 16.02
N GLY A 111 -7.11 25.91 15.82
CA GLY A 111 -8.54 25.65 15.83
C GLY A 111 -9.23 25.68 14.45
N TYR A 112 -8.52 25.92 13.36
CA TYR A 112 -9.12 25.94 12.02
C TYR A 112 -9.71 24.60 11.63
N SER A 113 -10.85 24.64 10.91
CA SER A 113 -11.41 23.44 10.27
C SER A 113 -10.62 23.07 9.02
N MET A 114 -10.74 21.80 8.57
CA MET A 114 -10.10 21.36 7.32
C MET A 114 -10.50 22.22 6.11
N THR A 115 -11.78 22.64 6.07
CA THR A 115 -12.32 23.54 5.03
C THR A 115 -11.63 24.90 5.05
N ASN A 116 -11.39 25.47 6.24
CA ASN A 116 -10.74 26.77 6.37
C ASN A 116 -9.24 26.67 6.05
N ILE A 117 -8.55 25.61 6.50
CA ILE A 117 -7.15 25.36 6.11
C ILE A 117 -7.03 25.26 4.58
N LYS A 118 -7.94 24.53 3.93
CA LYS A 118 -8.00 24.44 2.48
C LYS A 118 -8.09 25.85 1.85
N LYS A 119 -9.01 26.70 2.30
CA LYS A 119 -9.17 28.07 1.78
C LYS A 119 -7.91 28.91 1.93
N VAL A 120 -7.23 28.82 3.08
CA VAL A 120 -5.96 29.53 3.32
C VAL A 120 -4.89 29.09 2.35
N LEU A 121 -4.70 27.78 2.15
CA LEU A 121 -3.69 27.23 1.25
C LEU A 121 -3.97 27.58 -0.22
N GLU A 122 -5.24 27.57 -0.66
CA GLU A 122 -5.64 27.93 -2.00
C GLU A 122 -5.49 29.44 -2.26
N SER A 123 -5.83 30.30 -1.27
CA SER A 123 -5.67 31.75 -1.38
C SER A 123 -4.21 32.21 -1.39
N SER A 124 -3.32 31.48 -0.71
CA SER A 124 -1.87 31.74 -0.73
C SER A 124 -1.19 31.19 -2.00
N GLY A 125 -1.93 30.51 -2.89
CA GLY A 125 -1.37 29.91 -4.10
C GLY A 125 -0.47 28.71 -3.87
N THR A 126 -0.50 28.13 -2.66
CA THR A 126 0.34 26.99 -2.27
C THR A 126 -0.03 25.74 -3.07
N LEU A 127 0.97 25.06 -3.62
CA LEU A 127 0.78 23.86 -4.42
C LEU A 127 0.79 22.58 -3.57
N THR A 128 0.02 21.58 -3.99
CA THR A 128 0.09 20.23 -3.43
C THR A 128 1.35 19.51 -3.91
N ALA A 129 1.72 18.37 -3.30
CA ALA A 129 2.84 17.52 -3.76
C ALA A 129 2.78 17.13 -5.25
N LYS A 130 1.60 17.17 -5.86
CA LYS A 130 1.39 16.93 -7.31
C LYS A 130 1.37 18.20 -8.15
N GLY A 131 1.75 19.34 -7.61
CA GLY A 131 1.74 20.65 -8.29
C GLY A 131 0.32 21.20 -8.57
N LYS A 132 -0.72 20.69 -7.90
CA LYS A 132 -2.10 21.20 -8.09
C LYS A 132 -2.39 22.36 -7.14
N LYS A 133 -3.15 23.35 -7.62
CA LYS A 133 -3.62 24.49 -6.82
C LYS A 133 -4.83 24.16 -5.94
N VAL A 134 -5.56 23.10 -6.27
CA VAL A 134 -6.79 22.70 -5.57
C VAL A 134 -6.43 21.71 -4.47
N TRP A 135 -6.82 22.04 -3.25
CA TRP A 135 -6.64 21.20 -2.05
C TRP A 135 -7.92 20.44 -1.72
N ASN A 136 -7.77 19.25 -1.14
CA ASN A 136 -8.88 18.45 -0.62
C ASN A 136 -8.73 18.26 0.89
N GLU A 137 -9.85 18.27 1.60
CA GLU A 137 -9.86 18.04 3.05
C GLU A 137 -9.28 16.67 3.44
N SER A 138 -9.52 15.65 2.61
CA SER A 138 -8.92 14.33 2.78
C SER A 138 -7.39 14.35 2.69
N LEU A 139 -6.82 15.18 1.81
CA LEU A 139 -5.37 15.34 1.69
C LEU A 139 -4.79 16.01 2.94
N ILE A 140 -5.43 17.08 3.43
CA ILE A 140 -5.03 17.76 4.67
C ILE A 140 -5.12 16.79 5.85
N SER A 141 -6.22 16.05 5.97
CA SER A 141 -6.37 15.00 7.00
C SER A 141 -5.30 13.91 6.90
N SER A 142 -4.91 13.53 5.68
CA SER A 142 -3.85 12.56 5.46
C SER A 142 -2.48 13.09 5.89
N ILE A 143 -2.18 14.38 5.62
CA ILE A 143 -0.95 15.04 6.05
C ILE A 143 -0.87 15.07 7.58
N LEU A 144 -1.92 15.50 8.27
CA LEU A 144 -1.97 15.58 9.72
C LEU A 144 -1.82 14.22 10.44
N LYS A 145 -2.17 13.11 9.79
CA LYS A 145 -2.10 11.74 10.33
C LYS A 145 -0.85 10.97 9.93
N ASN A 146 0.01 11.56 9.11
CA ASN A 146 1.12 10.83 8.54
C ASN A 146 2.35 10.89 9.46
N GLU A 147 2.69 9.77 10.06
CA GLU A 147 3.84 9.61 10.95
C GLU A 147 5.20 9.92 10.30
N LYS A 148 5.25 9.96 8.97
CA LYS A 148 6.49 10.30 8.26
C LYS A 148 6.97 11.72 8.55
N TYR A 149 6.07 12.61 8.94
CA TYR A 149 6.45 13.99 9.27
C TYR A 149 7.20 14.14 10.59
N VAL A 150 7.13 13.13 11.48
CA VAL A 150 7.94 13.05 12.70
C VAL A 150 9.19 12.18 12.57
N GLY A 151 9.52 11.76 11.34
CA GLY A 151 10.68 10.92 11.08
C GLY A 151 10.43 9.42 11.17
N ASP A 152 9.24 8.98 11.51
CA ASP A 152 8.87 7.58 11.65
C ASP A 152 8.33 7.00 10.33
N ALA A 153 8.31 5.68 10.22
CA ALA A 153 7.69 4.99 9.08
C ALA A 153 6.94 3.74 9.55
N LEU A 154 5.62 3.76 9.41
CA LEU A 154 4.78 2.58 9.67
C LEU A 154 4.59 1.79 8.37
N LEU A 155 5.10 0.56 8.38
CA LEU A 155 5.10 -0.34 7.24
C LEU A 155 3.93 -1.33 7.32
N GLN A 156 3.52 -1.86 6.17
CA GLN A 156 2.42 -2.83 6.03
C GLN A 156 1.05 -2.29 6.47
N LYS A 157 0.78 -0.98 6.25
CA LYS A 157 -0.54 -0.35 6.46
C LYS A 157 -1.63 -0.92 5.56
N THR A 158 -1.23 -1.50 4.44
CA THR A 158 -2.13 -2.15 3.47
C THR A 158 -1.51 -3.45 2.98
N TYR A 159 -2.36 -4.38 2.54
CA TYR A 159 -1.90 -5.61 1.90
C TYR A 159 -2.85 -6.02 0.77
N THR A 160 -2.35 -6.82 -0.17
CA THR A 160 -3.16 -7.40 -1.24
C THR A 160 -3.88 -8.63 -0.69
N LEU A 161 -5.21 -8.68 -0.83
CA LEU A 161 -6.06 -9.72 -0.28
C LEU A 161 -5.82 -11.06 -0.99
N ASP A 162 -5.84 -11.02 -2.32
CA ASP A 162 -5.64 -12.21 -3.15
C ASP A 162 -4.86 -11.85 -4.43
N CYS A 163 -4.29 -12.88 -5.08
CA CYS A 163 -3.46 -12.72 -6.26
C CYS A 163 -4.26 -12.60 -7.58
N ILE A 164 -5.57 -12.85 -7.56
CA ILE A 164 -6.43 -12.82 -8.75
C ILE A 164 -7.01 -11.44 -8.94
N THR A 165 -7.69 -10.92 -7.91
CA THR A 165 -8.35 -9.61 -7.97
C THR A 165 -7.39 -8.45 -7.72
N HIS A 166 -6.20 -8.72 -7.16
CA HIS A 166 -5.23 -7.71 -6.72
C HIS A 166 -5.83 -6.64 -5.81
N LYS A 167 -6.94 -6.94 -5.13
CA LYS A 167 -7.61 -6.01 -4.24
C LYS A 167 -6.74 -5.66 -3.04
N VAL A 168 -6.40 -4.38 -2.93
CA VAL A 168 -5.64 -3.85 -1.78
C VAL A 168 -6.61 -3.45 -0.69
N VAL A 169 -6.37 -3.93 0.53
CA VAL A 169 -7.17 -3.61 1.72
C VAL A 169 -6.28 -2.99 2.80
N ARG A 170 -6.91 -2.19 3.66
CA ARG A 170 -6.23 -1.62 4.82
C ARG A 170 -5.98 -2.70 5.87
N ASN A 171 -4.79 -2.69 6.46
CA ASN A 171 -4.44 -3.58 7.56
C ASN A 171 -4.99 -2.99 8.88
N HIS A 172 -5.87 -3.73 9.54
CA HIS A 172 -6.44 -3.36 10.84
C HIS A 172 -5.88 -4.24 11.98
N GLY A 173 -4.79 -4.98 11.71
CA GLY A 173 -4.17 -5.90 12.65
C GLY A 173 -4.21 -7.36 12.17
N GLU A 174 -4.76 -7.64 11.00
CA GLU A 174 -4.80 -8.98 10.40
C GLU A 174 -3.39 -9.47 10.03
N ARG A 175 -2.49 -8.53 9.75
CA ARG A 175 -1.06 -8.80 9.49
C ARG A 175 -0.18 -7.94 10.38
N PRO A 176 1.04 -8.38 10.73
CA PRO A 176 1.98 -7.58 11.50
C PRO A 176 2.24 -6.23 10.81
N MET A 177 2.26 -5.15 11.57
CA MET A 177 2.75 -3.84 11.13
C MET A 177 4.09 -3.56 11.79
N TYR A 178 4.99 -2.89 11.07
CA TYR A 178 6.35 -2.62 11.55
C TYR A 178 6.55 -1.12 11.63
N LEU A 179 6.87 -0.62 12.82
CA LEU A 179 7.21 0.78 13.05
C LEU A 179 8.73 0.93 13.06
N VAL A 180 9.23 1.76 12.17
CA VAL A 180 10.64 2.19 12.16
C VAL A 180 10.66 3.62 12.68
N THR A 181 11.25 3.83 13.84
CA THR A 181 11.36 5.15 14.48
C THR A 181 12.64 5.85 14.01
N ASP A 182 12.59 7.18 13.95
CA ASP A 182 13.73 8.06 13.63
C ASP A 182 14.49 7.66 12.34
N HIS A 183 13.73 7.20 11.35
CA HIS A 183 14.27 6.75 10.06
C HIS A 183 14.87 7.90 9.23
N HIS A 184 14.31 9.09 9.34
CA HIS A 184 14.70 10.27 8.55
C HIS A 184 14.47 11.57 9.32
N ALA A 185 15.03 12.68 8.82
CA ALA A 185 14.89 13.98 9.45
C ALA A 185 13.41 14.41 9.53
N PRO A 186 12.89 14.78 10.70
CA PRO A 186 11.50 15.19 10.88
C PRO A 186 11.25 16.62 10.37
N ILE A 187 10.06 16.89 9.83
CA ILE A 187 9.57 18.23 9.52
C ILE A 187 8.82 18.81 10.71
N ILE A 188 8.12 17.97 11.46
CA ILE A 188 7.31 18.29 12.64
C ILE A 188 7.94 17.59 13.84
N ASP A 189 8.01 18.27 14.97
CA ASP A 189 8.42 17.66 16.22
C ASP A 189 7.34 16.72 16.77
N ARG A 190 7.76 15.79 17.62
CA ARG A 190 6.89 14.72 18.15
C ARG A 190 5.78 15.27 19.02
N ASP A 191 6.07 16.29 19.83
CA ASP A 191 5.08 16.89 20.74
C ASP A 191 3.95 17.58 19.95
N THR A 192 4.29 18.33 18.91
CA THR A 192 3.30 18.95 17.98
C THR A 192 2.46 17.90 17.28
N TYR A 193 3.07 16.81 16.83
CA TYR A 193 2.34 15.71 16.18
C TYR A 193 1.35 15.06 17.15
N ASP A 194 1.78 14.75 18.37
CA ASP A 194 0.93 14.10 19.38
C ASP A 194 -0.24 15.00 19.79
N GLN A 195 -0.03 16.30 19.93
CA GLN A 195 -1.11 17.27 20.16
C GLN A 195 -2.14 17.25 19.01
N VAL A 196 -1.68 17.18 17.76
CA VAL A 196 -2.55 17.09 16.59
C VAL A 196 -3.33 15.77 16.59
N GLN A 197 -2.71 14.63 16.96
CA GLN A 197 -3.44 13.34 17.05
C GLN A 197 -4.52 13.38 18.14
N GLN A 198 -4.24 13.96 19.30
CA GLN A 198 -5.21 14.14 20.38
C GLN A 198 -6.38 15.02 19.92
N GLU A 199 -6.10 16.14 19.24
CA GLU A 199 -7.14 17.04 18.74
C GLU A 199 -7.99 16.38 17.63
N LEU A 200 -7.38 15.60 16.73
CA LEU A 200 -8.10 14.81 15.75
C LEU A 200 -9.07 13.80 16.39
N ALA A 201 -8.62 13.10 17.43
CA ALA A 201 -9.43 12.18 18.20
C ALA A 201 -10.60 12.90 18.90
N ARG A 202 -10.33 14.06 19.53
CA ARG A 202 -11.33 14.90 20.20
C ARG A 202 -12.42 15.38 19.23
N ARG A 203 -12.02 15.89 18.04
CA ARG A 203 -12.99 16.35 17.03
C ARG A 203 -13.81 15.19 16.45
N SER A 204 -13.19 14.01 16.26
CA SER A 204 -13.89 12.81 15.79
C SER A 204 -14.95 12.30 16.78
N SER A 205 -14.63 12.31 18.09
CA SER A 205 -15.55 11.88 19.14
C SER A 205 -16.77 12.80 19.24
N LYS A 206 -16.57 14.14 19.17
CA LYS A 206 -17.68 15.10 19.16
C LYS A 206 -18.62 14.91 17.98
N ARG A 207 -18.10 14.61 16.78
CA ARG A 207 -18.91 14.37 15.59
C ARG A 207 -19.78 13.12 15.76
N LYS A 208 -19.23 12.03 16.30
CA LYS A 208 -19.98 10.78 16.55
C LYS A 208 -21.12 10.97 17.55
N ILE A 209 -20.96 11.83 18.56
CA ILE A 209 -22.02 12.15 19.55
C ILE A 209 -23.12 12.96 18.84
N SER A 210 -22.79 13.96 18.04
CA SER A 210 -23.74 14.78 17.29
C SER A 210 -24.59 13.92 16.32
N ASP A 211 -23.94 13.01 15.58
CA ASP A 211 -24.63 12.13 14.61
C ASP A 211 -25.60 11.17 15.30
N LYS A 212 -25.30 10.68 16.52
CA LYS A 212 -26.21 9.84 17.31
C LYS A 212 -27.44 10.61 17.80
N THR A 213 -27.27 11.85 18.22
CA THR A 213 -28.38 12.69 18.71
C THR A 213 -29.40 13.04 17.62
N ILE A 214 -28.98 13.08 16.35
CA ILE A 214 -29.86 13.35 15.20
C ILE A 214 -30.67 12.11 14.79
N THR A 215 -30.20 10.90 15.11
CA THR A 215 -30.86 9.64 14.69
C THR A 215 -31.98 9.22 15.68
N GLU A 216 -32.05 9.82 16.85
CA GLU A 216 -33.06 9.53 17.91
C GLU A 216 -34.26 10.52 17.92
N GLN A 217 -34.38 11.41 16.92
CA GLN A 217 -35.56 12.29 16.68
C GLN A 217 -36.32 11.84 15.43
#